data_03533a9885b21a6e643ea0e7b8a75dc2
#
_entry.id   03533a9885b21a6e643ea0e7b8a75dc2
#
_cell.length_a   1.000
_cell.length_b   1.000
_cell.length_c   1.000
_cell.angle_alpha   90.00
_cell.angle_beta   90.00
_cell.angle_gamma   90.00
#
_symmetry.space_group_name_H-M   'P 1'
#
loop_
_entity.id
_entity.type
_entity.pdbx_description
1 polymer ?
#
loop_
_entity_poly.entity_id
_entity_poly.type
_entity_poly.pdbx_seq_one_letter_code
_entity_poly.pdbx_strand_id
1 'polypeptide(L)'
;MMGRRNAVTRGLAKAAAAAGLIAFAPLPAAAQSPQPQDMVVGEAGSARVPVMGSVPNAATADYPTTATADYVFGCMSSNGNTRTALEQCSCSFDVVATLLPYQRYVDASTYLSMGQVTGEKGVLFRSSADAKATVADLRRAQAEAEIRCFN
;
A
#
# COMPACT_ATOMS: atom_id res chain seq x y z
N MET A 1 56.39 -0.81 -20.22
CA MET A 1 55.83 -2.16 -20.12
C MET A 1 54.34 -2.01 -20.38
N MET A 2 53.93 -2.15 -21.61
CA MET A 2 53.14 -3.21 -22.28
C MET A 2 51.81 -3.42 -21.52
N GLY A 3 50.64 -2.99 -21.94
CA GLY A 3 50.04 -3.07 -23.28
C GLY A 3 49.15 -4.30 -23.34
N ARG A 4 47.84 -4.21 -23.03
CA ARG A 4 46.87 -5.15 -23.58
C ARG A 4 45.54 -4.42 -23.90
N ARG A 5 45.39 -4.14 -25.18
CA ARG A 5 44.15 -3.76 -25.82
C ARG A 5 43.38 -5.06 -26.06
N ASN A 6 42.20 -5.22 -25.44
CA ASN A 6 41.30 -6.28 -25.84
C ASN A 6 40.25 -5.69 -26.80
N ALA A 7 40.41 -6.08 -28.06
CA ALA A 7 39.44 -5.88 -29.12
C ALA A 7 38.22 -6.77 -28.85
N VAL A 8 37.03 -6.18 -28.69
CA VAL A 8 35.76 -6.89 -28.69
C VAL A 8 35.17 -6.80 -30.09
N THR A 9 35.18 -7.93 -30.72
CA THR A 9 34.62 -8.23 -32.07
C THR A 9 33.13 -7.91 -32.13
N ARG A 10 32.80 -7.14 -33.17
CA ARG A 10 31.42 -6.88 -33.63
C ARG A 10 30.84 -8.16 -34.23
N GLY A 11 29.84 -8.75 -33.56
CA GLY A 11 28.95 -9.76 -34.14
C GLY A 11 27.63 -9.11 -34.60
N LEU A 12 27.50 -8.86 -35.89
CA LEU A 12 26.20 -8.53 -36.51
C LEU A 12 25.40 -9.82 -36.60
N ALA A 13 24.37 -9.97 -35.80
CA ALA A 13 23.32 -10.95 -36.02
C ALA A 13 22.11 -10.25 -36.67
N LYS A 14 21.88 -10.54 -37.93
CA LYS A 14 20.65 -10.23 -38.66
C LYS A 14 19.53 -11.09 -38.09
N ALA A 15 18.55 -10.45 -37.41
CA ALA A 15 17.31 -11.11 -37.04
C ALA A 15 16.21 -10.70 -38.01
N ALA A 16 15.65 -11.73 -38.66
CA ALA A 16 14.58 -11.61 -39.65
C ALA A 16 13.27 -11.08 -38.99
N ALA A 17 12.64 -10.14 -39.65
CA ALA A 17 11.32 -9.67 -39.30
C ALA A 17 10.27 -10.72 -39.71
N ALA A 18 9.63 -11.35 -38.72
CA ALA A 18 8.39 -12.10 -38.92
C ALA A 18 7.23 -11.16 -38.57
N ALA A 19 6.53 -10.67 -39.58
CA ALA A 19 5.28 -9.94 -39.46
C ALA A 19 4.17 -10.93 -39.04
N GLY A 20 3.88 -11.01 -37.76
CA GLY A 20 2.70 -11.70 -37.22
C GLY A 20 1.49 -10.79 -37.28
N LEU A 21 0.56 -11.08 -38.20
CA LEU A 21 -0.79 -10.52 -38.21
C LEU A 21 -1.54 -10.97 -36.96
N ILE A 22 -1.68 -10.09 -35.97
CA ILE A 22 -2.54 -10.33 -34.82
C ILE A 22 -3.97 -10.02 -35.26
N ALA A 23 -4.76 -11.05 -35.52
CA ALA A 23 -6.19 -10.96 -35.74
C ALA A 23 -6.86 -10.49 -34.42
N PHE A 24 -7.36 -9.26 -34.41
CA PHE A 24 -8.22 -8.77 -33.33
C PHE A 24 -9.56 -9.48 -33.40
N ALA A 25 -9.79 -10.44 -32.52
CA ALA A 25 -11.11 -10.98 -32.29
C ALA A 25 -11.90 -9.97 -31.45
N PRO A 26 -13.17 -9.65 -31.81
CA PRO A 26 -14.00 -8.81 -30.95
C PRO A 26 -14.34 -9.56 -29.67
N LEU A 27 -13.99 -8.95 -28.53
CA LEU A 27 -14.40 -9.41 -27.21
C LEU A 27 -15.94 -9.30 -27.10
N PRO A 28 -16.63 -10.32 -26.59
CA PRO A 28 -18.04 -10.22 -26.29
C PRO A 28 -18.28 -9.17 -25.22
N ALA A 29 -19.29 -8.32 -25.42
CA ALA A 29 -19.73 -7.31 -24.48
C ALA A 29 -19.95 -7.93 -23.10
N ALA A 30 -19.15 -7.51 -22.13
CA ALA A 30 -19.33 -7.89 -20.75
C ALA A 30 -20.71 -7.41 -20.28
N ALA A 31 -21.54 -8.34 -19.81
CA ALA A 31 -22.79 -8.06 -19.18
C ALA A 31 -22.55 -7.11 -17.99
N GLN A 32 -23.18 -5.94 -18.06
CA GLN A 32 -23.21 -4.98 -16.98
C GLN A 32 -23.89 -5.62 -15.77
N SER A 33 -23.14 -5.79 -14.70
CA SER A 33 -23.70 -6.19 -13.41
C SER A 33 -24.71 -5.14 -12.96
N PRO A 34 -25.91 -5.53 -12.49
CA PRO A 34 -26.86 -4.57 -11.94
C PRO A 34 -26.24 -3.85 -10.75
N GLN A 35 -26.25 -2.53 -10.78
CA GLN A 35 -25.98 -1.72 -9.60
C GLN A 35 -27.07 -1.98 -8.57
N PRO A 36 -26.73 -2.15 -7.28
CA PRO A 36 -27.74 -2.16 -6.23
C PRO A 36 -28.30 -0.75 -6.09
N GLN A 37 -29.45 -0.51 -6.70
CA GLN A 37 -30.24 0.68 -6.45
C GLN A 37 -31.19 0.38 -5.30
N ASP A 38 -31.18 1.27 -4.33
CA ASP A 38 -32.21 1.57 -3.37
C ASP A 38 -32.79 0.40 -2.55
N MET A 39 -32.03 -0.03 -1.55
CA MET A 39 -32.69 -0.55 -0.34
C MET A 39 -32.98 0.61 0.59
N VAL A 40 -34.23 1.08 0.52
CA VAL A 40 -34.88 1.88 1.57
C VAL A 40 -34.71 1.12 2.88
N VAL A 41 -33.88 1.64 3.77
CA VAL A 41 -33.73 1.11 5.12
C VAL A 41 -34.98 1.41 5.88
N GLY A 42 -35.86 0.41 5.99
CA GLY A 42 -36.93 0.39 6.96
C GLY A 42 -36.31 0.38 8.37
N GLU A 43 -36.64 1.38 9.13
CA GLU A 43 -36.37 1.54 10.55
C GLU A 43 -37.07 0.43 11.34
N ALA A 44 -36.36 -0.61 11.72
CA ALA A 44 -36.83 -1.61 12.64
C ALA A 44 -35.73 -2.10 13.57
N GLY A 45 -35.81 -1.64 14.81
CA GLY A 45 -35.35 -2.40 15.99
C GLY A 45 -33.91 -2.82 16.03
N SER A 46 -33.02 -1.91 16.54
CA SER A 46 -31.67 -2.22 16.92
C SER A 46 -31.61 -3.24 18.06
N ALA A 47 -31.63 -4.53 17.72
CA ALA A 47 -31.17 -5.56 18.64
C ALA A 47 -29.63 -5.47 18.67
N ARG A 48 -29.11 -4.78 19.68
CA ARG A 48 -27.69 -4.81 20.00
C ARG A 48 -27.31 -6.23 20.39
N VAL A 49 -26.71 -6.97 19.47
CA VAL A 49 -25.95 -8.17 19.79
C VAL A 49 -24.70 -7.69 20.54
N PRO A 50 -24.46 -8.12 21.77
CA PRO A 50 -23.20 -7.82 22.43
C PRO A 50 -22.11 -8.63 21.71
N VAL A 51 -21.43 -8.00 20.77
CA VAL A 51 -20.17 -8.53 20.25
C VAL A 51 -19.15 -8.41 21.37
N MET A 52 -18.91 -9.54 22.07
CA MET A 52 -17.71 -9.69 22.88
C MET A 52 -16.53 -9.67 21.92
N GLY A 53 -16.04 -8.51 21.61
CA GLY A 53 -14.86 -8.29 20.79
C GLY A 53 -14.30 -6.95 21.18
N SER A 54 -13.04 -6.93 21.52
CA SER A 54 -12.16 -5.79 21.75
C SER A 54 -12.82 -4.46 21.47
N VAL A 55 -13.02 -3.65 22.53
CA VAL A 55 -13.46 -2.26 22.38
C VAL A 55 -12.46 -1.63 21.39
N PRO A 56 -12.90 -1.09 20.25
CA PRO A 56 -11.97 -0.40 19.36
C PRO A 56 -11.25 0.63 20.21
N ASN A 57 -9.93 0.59 20.21
CA ASN A 57 -9.13 1.63 20.82
C ASN A 57 -9.62 2.96 20.23
N ALA A 58 -9.97 3.94 21.06
CA ALA A 58 -10.52 5.22 20.61
C ALA A 58 -9.64 5.87 19.52
N ALA A 59 -8.33 5.60 19.53
CA ALA A 59 -7.39 6.08 18.53
C ALA A 59 -7.58 5.41 17.14
N THR A 60 -8.04 4.15 17.09
CA THR A 60 -8.28 3.45 15.82
C THR A 60 -9.68 3.74 15.25
N ALA A 61 -10.57 4.33 16.05
CA ALA A 61 -11.93 4.64 15.62
C ALA A 61 -11.97 5.66 14.46
N ASP A 62 -10.97 6.52 14.36
CA ASP A 62 -10.87 7.56 13.31
C ASP A 62 -10.30 7.00 11.99
N TYR A 63 -9.75 5.78 12.01
CA TYR A 63 -9.18 5.15 10.82
C TYR A 63 -10.23 4.32 10.08
N PRO A 64 -10.44 4.55 8.77
CA PRO A 64 -11.27 3.67 7.96
C PRO A 64 -10.74 2.24 7.96
N THR A 65 -11.65 1.27 7.94
CA THR A 65 -11.29 -0.16 7.90
C THR A 65 -10.38 -0.51 6.71
N THR A 66 -10.55 0.16 5.59
CA THR A 66 -9.70 -0.01 4.41
C THR A 66 -8.26 0.39 4.68
N ALA A 67 -8.02 1.52 5.32
CA ALA A 67 -6.67 1.97 5.68
C ALA A 67 -6.00 1.02 6.68
N THR A 68 -6.76 0.51 7.65
CA THR A 68 -6.31 -0.52 8.59
C THR A 68 -5.91 -1.80 7.85
N ALA A 69 -6.78 -2.28 6.95
CA ALA A 69 -6.54 -3.48 6.18
C ALA A 69 -5.29 -3.33 5.29
N ASP A 70 -5.15 -2.21 4.57
CA ASP A 70 -4.02 -1.94 3.70
C ASP A 70 -2.68 -1.93 4.47
N TYR A 71 -2.67 -1.31 5.66
CA TYR A 71 -1.49 -1.32 6.53
C TYR A 71 -1.11 -2.74 6.94
N VAL A 72 -2.08 -3.51 7.45
CA VAL A 72 -1.86 -4.89 7.92
C VAL A 72 -1.40 -5.79 6.77
N PHE A 73 -2.01 -5.71 5.60
CA PHE A 73 -1.59 -6.46 4.41
C PHE A 73 -0.17 -6.10 3.97
N GLY A 74 0.16 -4.81 3.93
CA GLY A 74 1.51 -4.34 3.60
C GLY A 74 2.56 -4.84 4.58
N CYS A 75 2.25 -4.80 5.88
CA CYS A 75 3.10 -5.32 6.94
C CYS A 75 3.29 -6.85 6.81
N MET A 76 2.21 -7.61 6.64
CA MET A 76 2.25 -9.07 6.49
C MET A 76 3.05 -9.50 5.26
N SER A 77 2.99 -8.76 4.16
CA SER A 77 3.75 -9.08 2.96
C SER A 77 5.27 -9.07 3.19
N SER A 78 5.74 -8.29 4.16
CA SER A 78 7.16 -8.18 4.54
C SER A 78 7.55 -9.12 5.68
N ASN A 79 6.60 -9.51 6.53
CA ASN A 79 6.85 -10.31 7.74
C ASN A 79 6.34 -11.77 7.63
N GLY A 80 5.90 -12.17 6.44
CA GLY A 80 5.31 -13.49 6.19
C GLY A 80 3.81 -13.53 6.45
N ASN A 81 3.09 -14.31 5.65
CA ASN A 81 1.62 -14.41 5.72
C ASN A 81 1.18 -15.48 6.73
N THR A 82 1.62 -15.35 7.97
CA THR A 82 1.31 -16.28 9.06
C THR A 82 0.31 -15.67 10.04
N ARG A 83 -0.29 -16.49 10.88
CA ARG A 83 -1.14 -16.02 11.98
C ARG A 83 -0.39 -15.09 12.94
N THR A 84 0.85 -15.43 13.26
CA THR A 84 1.71 -14.61 14.12
C THR A 84 1.99 -13.25 13.48
N ALA A 85 2.31 -13.23 12.18
CA ALA A 85 2.50 -11.96 11.45
C ALA A 85 1.23 -11.10 11.45
N LEU A 86 0.04 -11.72 11.33
CA LEU A 86 -1.22 -10.98 11.41
C LEU A 86 -1.39 -10.32 12.79
N GLU A 87 -1.10 -11.03 13.87
CA GLU A 87 -1.21 -10.51 15.24
C GLU A 87 -0.20 -9.38 15.49
N GLN A 88 1.05 -9.56 15.07
CA GLN A 88 2.09 -8.53 15.18
C GLN A 88 1.78 -7.29 14.34
N CYS A 89 1.33 -7.46 13.10
CA CYS A 89 0.99 -6.36 12.22
C CYS A 89 -0.26 -5.60 12.67
N SER A 90 -1.25 -6.29 13.25
CA SER A 90 -2.43 -5.65 13.85
C SER A 90 -2.04 -4.83 15.08
N CYS A 91 -1.23 -5.40 15.98
CA CYS A 91 -0.65 -4.67 17.11
C CYS A 91 0.12 -3.42 16.64
N SER A 92 0.95 -3.57 15.61
CA SER A 92 1.73 -2.46 15.04
C SER A 92 0.82 -1.33 14.54
N PHE A 93 -0.27 -1.68 13.86
CA PHE A 93 -1.25 -0.68 13.42
C PHE A 93 -1.88 0.07 14.59
N ASP A 94 -2.29 -0.64 15.65
CA ASP A 94 -2.88 -0.02 16.84
C ASP A 94 -1.92 1.00 17.49
N VAL A 95 -0.63 0.68 17.57
CA VAL A 95 0.39 1.59 18.08
C VAL A 95 0.53 2.81 17.16
N VAL A 96 0.62 2.61 15.85
CA VAL A 96 0.70 3.72 14.88
C VAL A 96 -0.51 4.63 14.97
N ALA A 97 -1.71 4.07 15.04
CA ALA A 97 -2.96 4.85 15.17
C ALA A 97 -3.04 5.64 16.48
N THR A 98 -2.39 5.17 17.54
CA THR A 98 -2.30 5.90 18.82
C THR A 98 -1.37 7.12 18.72
N LEU A 99 -0.32 7.02 17.93
CA LEU A 99 0.75 8.03 17.84
C LEU A 99 0.52 9.03 16.70
N LEU A 100 -0.23 8.65 15.69
CA LEU A 100 -0.42 9.46 14.48
C LEU A 100 -1.91 9.59 14.15
N PRO A 101 -2.47 10.80 14.07
CA PRO A 101 -3.84 11.02 13.62
C PRO A 101 -4.01 10.55 12.16
N TYR A 102 -5.20 10.06 11.82
CA TYR A 102 -5.49 9.52 10.47
C TYR A 102 -5.10 10.47 9.33
N GLN A 103 -5.40 11.76 9.47
CA GLN A 103 -5.03 12.73 8.42
C GLN A 103 -3.51 12.79 8.18
N ARG A 104 -2.70 12.75 9.25
CA ARG A 104 -1.23 12.74 9.14
C ARG A 104 -0.72 11.44 8.51
N TYR A 105 -1.39 10.33 8.79
CA TYR A 105 -1.10 9.06 8.13
C TYR A 105 -1.37 9.12 6.63
N VAL A 106 -2.51 9.70 6.21
CA VAL A 106 -2.86 9.88 4.79
C VAL A 106 -1.85 10.77 4.08
N ASP A 107 -1.47 11.89 4.70
CA ASP A 107 -0.46 12.80 4.14
C ASP A 107 0.89 12.10 3.95
N ALA A 108 1.37 11.37 4.97
CA ALA A 108 2.62 10.62 4.90
C ALA A 108 2.58 9.53 3.82
N SER A 109 1.49 8.76 3.75
CA SER A 109 1.29 7.72 2.73
C SER A 109 1.25 8.30 1.32
N THR A 110 0.62 9.46 1.16
CA THR A 110 0.58 10.19 -0.11
C THR A 110 1.98 10.65 -0.52
N TYR A 111 2.76 11.25 0.38
CA TYR A 111 4.14 11.65 0.09
C TYR A 111 5.04 10.46 -0.27
N LEU A 112 4.88 9.33 0.40
CA LEU A 112 5.62 8.10 0.07
C LEU A 112 5.26 7.59 -1.33
N SER A 113 3.98 7.53 -1.67
CA SER A 113 3.50 7.08 -2.98
C SER A 113 3.95 8.02 -4.10
N MET A 114 3.76 9.34 -3.94
CA MET A 114 4.17 10.34 -4.92
C MET A 114 5.69 10.44 -5.04
N GLY A 115 6.41 10.17 -3.96
CA GLY A 115 7.88 10.11 -3.97
C GLY A 115 8.44 8.97 -4.83
N GLN A 116 7.68 7.95 -5.16
CA GLN A 116 8.10 6.85 -6.04
C GLN A 116 7.98 7.20 -7.52
N VAL A 117 7.24 8.25 -7.88
CA VAL A 117 7.11 8.71 -9.26
C VAL A 117 8.48 9.18 -9.78
N THR A 118 8.83 8.77 -10.99
CA THR A 118 10.09 9.17 -11.65
C THR A 118 9.99 10.61 -12.18
N GLY A 119 11.15 11.29 -12.29
CA GLY A 119 11.24 12.65 -12.80
C GLY A 119 11.10 13.74 -11.73
N GLU A 120 10.98 14.98 -12.17
CA GLU A 120 11.00 16.19 -11.32
C GLU A 120 9.91 16.19 -10.24
N LYS A 121 8.71 15.73 -10.59
CA LYS A 121 7.59 15.68 -9.64
C LYS A 121 7.91 14.79 -8.43
N GLY A 122 8.45 13.60 -8.65
CA GLY A 122 8.85 12.72 -7.56
C GLY A 122 9.97 13.32 -6.71
N VAL A 123 10.92 14.04 -7.33
CA VAL A 123 11.98 14.75 -6.58
C VAL A 123 11.39 15.82 -5.67
N LEU A 124 10.43 16.62 -6.14
CA LEU A 124 9.77 17.64 -5.33
C LEU A 124 9.10 17.04 -4.08
N PHE A 125 8.36 15.94 -4.25
CA PHE A 125 7.72 15.26 -3.11
C PHE A 125 8.73 14.69 -2.10
N ARG A 126 9.84 14.14 -2.57
CA ARG A 126 10.90 13.61 -1.68
C ARG A 126 11.71 14.70 -0.99
N SER A 127 11.86 15.87 -1.60
CA SER A 127 12.79 16.91 -1.14
C SER A 127 12.13 18.01 -0.31
N SER A 128 10.81 18.18 -0.35
CA SER A 128 10.12 19.20 0.42
C SER A 128 10.30 19.00 1.92
N ALA A 129 10.45 20.08 2.66
CA ALA A 129 10.64 20.01 4.11
C ALA A 129 9.42 19.41 4.81
N ASP A 130 8.22 19.76 4.36
CA ASP A 130 6.97 19.23 4.88
C ASP A 130 6.82 17.72 4.64
N ALA A 131 7.10 17.24 3.42
CA ALA A 131 7.06 15.81 3.14
C ALA A 131 8.05 15.03 4.01
N LYS A 132 9.28 15.55 4.20
CA LYS A 132 10.28 14.92 5.06
C LYS A 132 9.83 14.84 6.51
N ALA A 133 9.25 15.92 7.05
CA ALA A 133 8.75 15.95 8.42
C ALA A 133 7.58 14.97 8.61
N THR A 134 6.60 15.01 7.71
CA THR A 134 5.42 14.15 7.78
C THR A 134 5.78 12.67 7.65
N VAL A 135 6.66 12.30 6.72
CA VAL A 135 7.15 10.93 6.59
C VAL A 135 8.01 10.51 7.79
N ALA A 136 8.78 11.42 8.39
CA ALA A 136 9.56 11.13 9.59
C ALA A 136 8.65 10.81 10.79
N ASP A 137 7.52 11.50 10.94
CA ASP A 137 6.55 11.22 11.98
C ASP A 137 5.96 9.80 11.84
N LEU A 138 5.57 9.40 10.63
CA LEU A 138 5.09 8.04 10.37
C LEU A 138 6.17 6.99 10.68
N ARG A 139 7.41 7.20 10.22
CA ARG A 139 8.51 6.26 10.49
C ARG A 139 8.84 6.13 11.98
N ARG A 140 8.72 7.23 12.73
CA ARG A 140 8.89 7.18 14.19
C ARG A 140 7.81 6.36 14.86
N ALA A 141 6.55 6.54 14.45
CA ALA A 141 5.43 5.74 14.96
C ALA A 141 5.59 4.24 14.61
N GLN A 142 6.06 3.92 13.41
CA GLN A 142 6.34 2.55 12.99
C GLN A 142 7.51 1.93 13.78
N ALA A 143 8.58 2.66 14.02
CA ALA A 143 9.70 2.18 14.83
C ALA A 143 9.28 1.87 16.27
N GLU A 144 8.44 2.69 16.88
CA GLU A 144 7.85 2.42 18.19
C GLU A 144 6.97 1.16 18.18
N ALA A 145 6.21 0.98 17.11
CA ALA A 145 5.37 -0.21 16.92
C ALA A 145 6.22 -1.49 16.78
N GLU A 146 7.33 -1.43 16.06
CA GLU A 146 8.27 -2.57 15.95
C GLU A 146 8.79 -3.01 17.30
N ILE A 147 9.23 -2.07 18.12
CA ILE A 147 9.74 -2.35 19.47
C ILE A 147 8.68 -3.02 20.36
N ARG A 148 7.40 -2.65 20.20
CA ARG A 148 6.32 -3.16 21.05
C ARG A 148 5.74 -4.48 20.58
N CYS A 149 5.72 -4.73 19.27
CA CYS A 149 4.91 -5.79 18.68
C CYS A 149 5.72 -6.94 18.06
N PHE A 150 7.01 -6.76 17.79
CA PHE A 150 7.85 -7.76 17.10
C PHE A 150 8.99 -8.32 17.97
N ASN A 151 8.75 -8.46 19.25
CA ASN A 151 9.70 -9.10 20.18
C ASN A 151 9.59 -10.62 20.12
#